data_155660a5555efa21a3af4a67f21f10a8
#
_entry.id   155660a5555efa21a3af4a67f21f10a8
#
_cell.length_a   1.000
_cell.length_b   1.000
_cell.length_c   1.000
_cell.angle_alpha   90.00
_cell.angle_beta   90.00
_cell.angle_gamma   90.00
#
_symmetry.space_group_name_H-M   'P 1'
#
loop_
_entity.id
_entity.type
_entity.pdbx_description
1 polymer ?
#
loop_
_entity_poly.entity_id
_entity_poly.type
_entity_poly.pdbx_seq_one_letter_code
_entity_poly.pdbx_strand_id
1 'polypeptide(L)'
;MIEVRVYGFPIAQGRPRAVRVGGGIRVYDPATSRDWKRTVQGQLLAVKPPVLLAGPLRVSLYFFLPRPKSAPKRVIYVTTRPDVENLAKACLDAMTGLIYVDDRQIVDLHVTKEYSPEPGVLIRVEELSP
;
A
#
# COMPACT_ATOMS: atom_id res chain seq x y z
N MET A 1 1.67 17.38 -7.02
CA MET A 1 2.11 16.04 -6.56
C MET A 1 1.70 15.84 -5.10
N ILE A 2 1.22 14.67 -4.79
CA ILE A 2 0.90 14.28 -3.42
C ILE A 2 2.04 13.42 -2.89
N GLU A 3 2.53 13.74 -1.69
CA GLU A 3 3.57 12.96 -1.03
C GLU A 3 3.24 12.84 0.45
N VAL A 4 3.31 11.63 0.98
CA VAL A 4 3.04 11.37 2.39
C VAL A 4 3.88 10.21 2.91
N ARG A 5 4.43 10.37 4.11
CA ARG A 5 5.12 9.30 4.83
C ARG A 5 4.13 8.67 5.80
N VAL A 6 3.76 7.44 5.52
CA VAL A 6 2.86 6.65 6.39
C VAL A 6 3.71 5.82 7.34
N TYR A 7 3.42 5.87 8.63
CA TYR A 7 4.10 5.10 9.66
C TYR A 7 3.25 3.91 10.08
N GLY A 8 3.89 2.80 10.33
CA GLY A 8 3.27 1.55 10.73
C GLY A 8 3.98 0.35 10.11
N PHE A 9 3.57 -0.84 10.47
CA PHE A 9 4.16 -2.07 9.91
C PHE A 9 3.42 -2.44 8.63
N PRO A 10 4.07 -2.29 7.44
CA PRO A 10 3.40 -2.64 6.18
C PRO A 10 3.01 -4.11 6.14
N ILE A 11 1.78 -4.36 5.69
CA ILE A 11 1.23 -5.70 5.55
C ILE A 11 0.86 -5.91 4.09
N ALA A 12 1.29 -7.02 3.53
CA ALA A 12 0.92 -7.39 2.16
C ALA A 12 -0.57 -7.72 2.06
N GLN A 13 -1.15 -7.49 0.89
CA GLN A 13 -2.54 -7.87 0.62
C GLN A 13 -2.70 -9.37 0.85
N GLY A 14 -3.58 -9.72 1.78
CA GLY A 14 -3.92 -11.09 2.03
C GLY A 14 -4.86 -11.64 0.96
N ARG A 15 -4.89 -12.95 0.80
CA ARG A 15 -5.85 -13.58 -0.08
C ARG A 15 -7.25 -13.45 0.51
N PRO A 16 -8.26 -13.06 -0.29
CA PRO A 16 -9.64 -13.08 0.18
C PRO A 16 -10.01 -14.47 0.69
N ARG A 17 -10.72 -14.51 1.81
CA ARG A 17 -11.19 -15.75 2.41
C ARG A 17 -12.66 -15.94 2.12
N ALA A 18 -13.03 -17.15 1.76
CA ALA A 18 -14.42 -17.53 1.54
C ALA A 18 -14.95 -18.29 2.77
N VAL A 19 -16.09 -17.85 3.27
CA VAL A 19 -16.76 -18.47 4.42
C VAL A 19 -18.19 -18.82 4.01
N ARG A 20 -18.61 -20.02 4.35
CA ARG A 20 -20.00 -20.41 4.13
C ARG A 20 -20.89 -19.76 5.20
N VAL A 21 -21.88 -18.97 4.77
CA VAL A 21 -22.83 -18.28 5.63
C VAL A 21 -24.24 -18.62 5.15
N GLY A 22 -25.01 -19.33 5.98
CA GLY A 22 -26.32 -19.80 5.56
C GLY A 22 -26.22 -20.71 4.34
N GLY A 23 -26.94 -20.38 3.27
CA GLY A 23 -26.88 -21.12 1.99
C GLY A 23 -25.89 -20.56 0.98
N GLY A 24 -25.07 -19.57 1.36
CA GLY A 24 -24.16 -18.88 0.44
C GLY A 24 -22.71 -18.86 0.90
N ILE A 25 -21.88 -18.17 0.11
CA ILE A 25 -20.46 -17.99 0.40
C ILE A 25 -20.21 -16.48 0.54
N ARG A 26 -19.54 -16.09 1.62
CA ARG A 26 -19.09 -14.74 1.84
C ARG A 26 -17.57 -14.66 1.67
N VAL A 27 -17.11 -13.68 0.89
CA VAL A 27 -15.67 -13.42 0.65
C VAL A 27 -15.27 -12.17 1.41
N TYR A 28 -14.14 -12.22 2.11
CA TYR A 28 -13.63 -11.06 2.88
C TYR A 28 -12.11 -11.07 2.93
N ASP A 29 -11.53 -9.87 3.14
CA ASP A 29 -10.10 -9.71 3.36
C ASP A 29 -9.71 -10.13 4.78
N PRO A 30 -8.51 -10.70 4.98
CA PRO A 30 -7.97 -10.94 6.32
C PRO A 30 -7.91 -9.66 7.16
N ALA A 31 -8.15 -9.78 8.46
CA ALA A 31 -8.18 -8.66 9.39
C ALA A 31 -6.89 -7.83 9.36
N THR A 32 -5.72 -8.47 9.28
CA THR A 32 -4.42 -7.80 9.26
C THR A 32 -4.26 -6.85 8.08
N SER A 33 -4.66 -7.27 6.87
CA SER A 33 -4.59 -6.40 5.70
C SER A 33 -5.63 -5.29 5.76
N ARG A 34 -6.81 -5.54 6.32
CA ARG A 34 -7.83 -4.49 6.53
C ARG A 34 -7.32 -3.43 7.51
N ASP A 35 -6.70 -3.83 8.60
CA ASP A 35 -6.19 -2.91 9.62
C ASP A 35 -5.06 -2.05 9.06
N TRP A 36 -4.16 -2.64 8.28
CA TRP A 36 -3.11 -1.89 7.60
C TRP A 36 -3.67 -0.87 6.62
N LYS A 37 -4.66 -1.25 5.81
CA LYS A 37 -5.34 -0.33 4.89
C LYS A 37 -5.96 0.85 5.63
N ARG A 38 -6.59 0.61 6.79
CA ARG A 38 -7.16 1.68 7.61
C ARG A 38 -6.08 2.61 8.15
N THR A 39 -4.94 2.07 8.56
CA THR A 39 -3.79 2.86 9.00
C THR A 39 -3.32 3.79 7.87
N VAL A 40 -3.18 3.26 6.67
CA VAL A 40 -2.79 4.05 5.49
C VAL A 40 -3.83 5.12 5.20
N GLN A 41 -5.10 4.76 5.15
CA GLN A 41 -6.21 5.69 4.86
C GLN A 41 -6.27 6.82 5.88
N GLY A 42 -6.10 6.52 7.17
CA GLY A 42 -6.12 7.52 8.23
C GLY A 42 -5.03 8.57 8.04
N GLN A 43 -3.83 8.15 7.66
CA GLN A 43 -2.73 9.08 7.45
C GLN A 43 -2.83 9.82 6.11
N LEU A 44 -3.47 9.23 5.10
CA LEU A 44 -3.72 9.87 3.81
C LEU A 44 -4.72 11.02 3.90
N LEU A 45 -5.57 11.05 4.92
CA LEU A 45 -6.55 12.14 5.08
C LEU A 45 -5.89 13.52 5.11
N ALA A 46 -4.67 13.62 5.63
CA ALA A 46 -3.91 14.87 5.68
C ALA A 46 -3.55 15.43 4.29
N VAL A 47 -3.49 14.58 3.27
CA VAL A 47 -3.09 14.95 1.90
C VAL A 47 -4.19 14.66 0.88
N LYS A 48 -5.38 14.32 1.35
CA LYS A 48 -6.53 14.03 0.48
C LYS A 48 -6.84 15.23 -0.42
N PRO A 49 -6.89 15.04 -1.76
CA PRO A 49 -7.25 16.14 -2.64
C PRO A 49 -8.75 16.49 -2.50
N PRO A 50 -9.15 17.76 -2.76
CA PRO A 50 -10.55 18.16 -2.67
C PRO A 50 -11.44 17.44 -3.69
N VAL A 51 -10.86 17.06 -4.83
CA VAL A 51 -11.52 16.26 -5.87
C VAL A 51 -10.60 15.10 -6.20
N LEU A 52 -11.16 13.89 -6.33
CA LEU A 52 -10.37 12.71 -6.67
C LEU A 52 -9.64 12.91 -8.00
N LEU A 53 -8.37 12.49 -8.03
CA LEU A 53 -7.58 12.55 -9.26
C LEU A 53 -8.20 11.61 -10.30
N ALA A 54 -8.38 12.08 -11.54
CA ALA A 54 -9.09 11.32 -12.57
C ALA A 54 -8.25 11.01 -13.81
N GLY A 55 -7.11 11.67 -13.99
CA GLY A 55 -6.23 11.47 -15.13
C GLY A 55 -5.22 10.34 -14.92
N PRO A 56 -4.28 10.16 -15.86
CA PRO A 56 -3.22 9.16 -15.73
C PRO A 56 -2.28 9.51 -14.60
N LEU A 57 -1.82 8.48 -13.87
CA LEU A 57 -1.04 8.65 -12.65
C LEU A 57 0.28 7.90 -12.71
N ARG A 58 1.30 8.52 -12.12
CA ARG A 58 2.54 7.86 -11.69
C ARG A 58 2.48 7.72 -10.18
N VAL A 59 2.67 6.49 -9.70
CA VAL A 59 2.69 6.21 -8.26
C VAL A 59 4.02 5.58 -7.89
N SER A 60 4.64 6.08 -6.84
CA SER A 60 5.86 5.50 -6.26
C SER A 60 5.60 5.14 -4.81
N LEU A 61 5.94 3.91 -4.45
CA LEU A 61 5.76 3.35 -3.11
C LEU A 61 7.12 2.84 -2.63
N TYR A 62 7.64 3.47 -1.58
CA TYR A 62 8.90 3.06 -0.96
C TYR A 62 8.58 2.44 0.40
N PHE A 63 8.61 1.10 0.46
CA PHE A 63 8.30 0.37 1.68
C PHE A 63 9.52 0.24 2.56
N PHE A 64 9.33 0.51 3.85
CA PHE A 64 10.32 0.37 4.90
C PHE A 64 9.86 -0.71 5.87
N LEU A 65 10.64 -1.79 5.95
CA LEU A 65 10.28 -2.96 6.73
C LEU A 65 11.21 -3.13 7.93
N PRO A 66 10.73 -3.68 9.04
CA PRO A 66 11.59 -3.92 10.19
C PRO A 66 12.64 -4.97 9.87
N ARG A 67 13.88 -4.70 10.30
CA ARG A 67 14.99 -5.65 10.12
C ARG A 67 14.90 -6.76 11.16
N PRO A 68 14.84 -8.04 10.72
CA PRO A 68 14.92 -9.12 11.67
C PRO A 68 16.33 -9.21 12.25
N LYS A 69 16.45 -9.78 13.46
CA LYS A 69 17.76 -9.93 14.12
C LYS A 69 18.74 -10.77 13.30
N SER A 70 18.24 -11.70 12.49
CA SER A 70 19.05 -12.55 11.62
C SER A 70 19.64 -11.82 10.41
N ALA A 71 19.11 -10.64 10.06
CA ALA A 71 19.62 -9.89 8.90
C ALA A 71 20.79 -9.00 9.30
N PRO A 72 21.96 -9.12 8.65
CA PRO A 72 23.08 -8.24 8.92
C PRO A 72 22.75 -6.78 8.59
N LYS A 73 23.35 -5.84 9.32
CA LYS A 73 23.14 -4.39 9.12
C LYS A 73 23.53 -3.92 7.72
N ARG A 74 24.44 -4.61 7.04
CA ARG A 74 24.88 -4.27 5.69
C ARG A 74 23.83 -4.58 4.63
N VAL A 75 22.85 -5.44 4.94
CA VAL A 75 21.81 -5.80 4.00
C VAL A 75 20.74 -4.71 4.03
N ILE A 76 20.57 -4.03 2.89
CA ILE A 76 19.61 -2.92 2.75
C ILE A 76 18.27 -3.41 2.22
N TYR A 77 18.31 -4.24 1.17
CA TYR A 77 17.10 -4.67 0.50
C TYR A 77 16.53 -5.95 1.08
N VAL A 78 15.21 -6.00 1.15
CA VAL A 78 14.47 -7.15 1.65
C VAL A 78 14.27 -8.15 0.51
N THR A 79 14.92 -9.30 0.58
CA THR A 79 14.80 -10.34 -0.45
C THR A 79 13.87 -11.49 -0.04
N THR A 80 13.23 -11.37 1.12
CA THR A 80 12.27 -12.32 1.64
C THR A 80 10.87 -11.76 1.57
N ARG A 81 9.86 -12.53 1.96
CA ARG A 81 8.48 -12.03 2.05
C ARG A 81 8.40 -10.79 2.93
N PRO A 82 7.44 -9.89 2.67
CA PRO A 82 6.38 -9.96 1.66
C PRO A 82 6.83 -9.51 0.28
N ASP A 83 6.12 -9.94 -0.77
CA ASP A 83 6.42 -9.56 -2.16
C ASP A 83 6.02 -8.11 -2.42
N VAL A 84 6.78 -7.40 -3.26
CA VAL A 84 6.50 -6.00 -3.61
C VAL A 84 5.11 -5.82 -4.22
N GLU A 85 4.67 -6.78 -5.03
CA GLU A 85 3.35 -6.72 -5.66
C GLU A 85 2.22 -6.71 -4.63
N ASN A 86 2.30 -7.56 -3.62
CA ASN A 86 1.27 -7.66 -2.59
C ASN A 86 1.30 -6.49 -1.62
N LEU A 87 2.49 -5.95 -1.33
CA LEU A 87 2.62 -4.71 -0.56
C LEU A 87 1.98 -3.54 -1.31
N ALA A 88 2.30 -3.41 -2.61
CA ALA A 88 1.74 -2.36 -3.44
C ALA A 88 0.21 -2.47 -3.50
N LYS A 89 -0.32 -3.67 -3.73
CA LYS A 89 -1.76 -3.88 -3.86
C LYS A 89 -2.54 -3.37 -2.65
N ALA A 90 -2.07 -3.65 -1.45
CA ALA A 90 -2.73 -3.17 -0.23
C ALA A 90 -2.78 -1.63 -0.17
N CYS A 91 -1.67 -0.95 -0.53
CA CYS A 91 -1.64 0.52 -0.56
C CYS A 91 -2.51 1.10 -1.68
N LEU A 92 -2.47 0.51 -2.86
CA LEU A 92 -3.28 0.97 -3.99
C LEU A 92 -4.77 0.83 -3.69
N ASP A 93 -5.18 -0.27 -3.07
CA ASP A 93 -6.56 -0.46 -2.62
C ASP A 93 -6.95 0.59 -1.57
N ALA A 94 -6.05 0.91 -0.64
CA ALA A 94 -6.31 1.91 0.39
C ALA A 94 -6.50 3.31 -0.20
N MET A 95 -5.80 3.65 -1.28
CA MET A 95 -5.89 4.95 -1.95
C MET A 95 -7.09 5.10 -2.88
N THR A 96 -7.63 3.98 -3.37
CA THR A 96 -8.77 4.01 -4.30
C THR A 96 -10.01 4.60 -3.62
N GLY A 97 -10.60 5.60 -4.25
CA GLY A 97 -11.75 6.33 -3.70
C GLY A 97 -11.39 7.38 -2.66
N LEU A 98 -10.11 7.54 -2.33
CA LEU A 98 -9.62 8.55 -1.39
C LEU A 98 -8.69 9.55 -2.08
N ILE A 99 -7.79 9.08 -2.91
CA ILE A 99 -6.83 9.91 -3.66
C ILE A 99 -7.20 9.96 -5.14
N TYR A 100 -7.54 8.83 -5.72
CA TYR A 100 -7.94 8.72 -7.13
C TYR A 100 -9.19 7.86 -7.27
N VAL A 101 -9.79 7.88 -8.46
CA VAL A 101 -11.05 7.17 -8.71
C VAL A 101 -10.83 5.66 -8.78
N ASP A 102 -9.82 5.24 -9.54
CA ASP A 102 -9.59 3.82 -9.82
C ASP A 102 -8.10 3.58 -10.08
N ASP A 103 -7.57 2.48 -9.58
CA ASP A 103 -6.15 2.14 -9.72
C ASP A 103 -5.74 1.82 -11.16
N ARG A 104 -6.69 1.57 -12.07
CA ARG A 104 -6.39 1.43 -13.51
C ARG A 104 -5.88 2.73 -14.15
N GLN A 105 -6.00 3.87 -13.47
CA GLN A 105 -5.42 5.14 -13.91
C GLN A 105 -3.89 5.13 -13.79
N ILE A 106 -3.33 4.22 -13.01
CA ILE A 106 -1.89 4.14 -12.78
C ILE A 106 -1.23 3.54 -14.00
N VAL A 107 -0.43 4.35 -14.68
CA VAL A 107 0.28 3.95 -15.92
C VAL A 107 1.77 3.76 -15.69
N ASP A 108 2.27 4.19 -14.54
CA ASP A 108 3.68 4.08 -14.14
C ASP A 108 3.72 3.81 -12.64
N LEU A 109 4.17 2.63 -12.26
CA LEU A 109 4.23 2.20 -10.86
C LEU A 109 5.65 1.80 -10.48
N HIS A 110 6.19 2.47 -9.48
CA HIS A 110 7.50 2.17 -8.91
C HIS A 110 7.34 1.69 -7.48
N VAL A 111 7.90 0.53 -7.14
CA VAL A 111 7.80 -0.05 -5.81
C VAL A 111 9.16 -0.56 -5.37
N THR A 112 9.57 -0.19 -4.18
CA THR A 112 10.78 -0.73 -3.54
C THR A 112 10.47 -1.20 -2.14
N LYS A 113 11.29 -2.09 -1.62
CA LYS A 113 11.25 -2.49 -0.21
C LYS A 113 12.65 -2.60 0.35
N GLU A 114 12.87 -1.93 1.47
CA GLU A 114 14.15 -1.96 2.17
C GLU A 114 13.94 -2.01 3.68
N TYR A 115 14.97 -2.42 4.40
CA TYR A 115 14.93 -2.41 5.86
C TYR A 115 15.08 -0.99 6.39
N SER A 116 14.36 -0.68 7.47
CA SER A 116 14.45 0.60 8.14
C SER A 116 14.11 0.46 9.63
N PRO A 117 14.73 1.27 10.51
CA PRO A 117 14.31 1.33 11.91
C PRO A 117 12.96 2.01 12.10
N GLU A 118 12.44 2.69 11.07
CA GLU A 118 11.13 3.34 11.08
C GLU A 118 10.24 2.73 10.00
N PRO A 119 9.55 1.61 10.29
CA PRO A 119 8.70 0.95 9.30
C PRO A 119 7.56 1.84 8.79
N GLY A 120 7.18 1.61 7.56
CA GLY A 120 6.10 2.35 6.92
C GLY A 120 6.23 2.35 5.41
N VAL A 121 5.62 3.36 4.78
CA VAL A 121 5.71 3.56 3.33
C VAL A 121 5.74 5.04 3.01
N LEU A 122 6.63 5.43 2.09
CA LEU A 122 6.60 6.76 1.48
C LEU A 122 5.80 6.64 0.18
N ILE A 123 4.72 7.41 0.09
CA ILE A 123 3.80 7.38 -1.04
C ILE A 123 3.95 8.68 -1.82
N ARG A 124 4.15 8.57 -3.13
CA ARG A 124 4.14 9.71 -4.06
C ARG A 124 3.14 9.44 -5.16
N VAL A 125 2.26 10.39 -5.41
CA VAL A 125 1.28 10.32 -6.50
C VAL A 125 1.40 11.57 -7.34
N GLU A 126 1.61 11.38 -8.64
CA GLU A 126 1.79 12.47 -9.60
C GLU A 126 0.79 12.32 -10.75
N GLU A 127 0.03 13.39 -11.02
CA GLU A 127 -0.81 13.43 -12.23
C GLU A 127 0.07 13.69 -13.44
N LEU A 128 -0.13 12.90 -14.48
CA LEU A 128 0.56 13.06 -15.75
C LEU A 128 -0.36 13.74 -16.77
N SER A 129 0.25 14.41 -17.75
CA SER A 129 -0.52 14.95 -18.86
C SER A 129 -1.06 13.80 -19.71
N PRO A 130 -2.32 13.89 -20.16
CA PRO A 130 -2.89 12.84 -20.99
C PRO A 130 -2.20 12.71 -22.34
#